data_9da4dd743a407c561fcc5cdfef3efa2a
#
_entry.id   9da4dd743a407c561fcc5cdfef3efa2a
#
_cell.length_a   1.000
_cell.length_b   1.000
_cell.length_c   1.000
_cell.angle_alpha   90.00
_cell.angle_beta   90.00
_cell.angle_gamma   90.00
#
_symmetry.space_group_name_H-M   'P 1'
#
loop_
_entity.id
_entity.type
_entity.pdbx_description
1 polymer ?
#
loop_
_entity_poly.entity_id
_entity_poly.type
_entity_poly.pdbx_seq_one_letter_code
_entity_poly.pdbx_strand_id
1 'polypeptide(L)'
;MLVADLHHFLDLPDDIPGPARRLAEHLSSIVRAATGGDAGTAWMSALPCRRRPGNRSCPGRMVVLRPEPASVIHWECSTCHDEGVISNWGDSPDDLRRRKLTVAGALNEIDLTDAVASALRDLRLLDTDSERVVFAVRADGERIVLTATDDELDQLIGLVAAEANHETNRRRQPRLDAAFDALSVAHAAGG
;
A
#
# COMPACT_ATOMS: atom_id res chain seq x y z
N MET A 1 5.71 -19.28 -10.15
CA MET A 1 6.61 -18.13 -9.84
C MET A 1 6.59 -17.15 -11.01
N LEU A 2 6.32 -15.86 -10.76
CA LEU A 2 6.42 -14.76 -11.74
C LEU A 2 7.80 -14.10 -11.61
N VAL A 3 8.48 -13.87 -12.74
CA VAL A 3 9.72 -13.05 -12.78
C VAL A 3 9.38 -11.79 -13.58
N ALA A 4 9.51 -10.64 -12.96
CA ALA A 4 9.16 -9.36 -13.55
C ALA A 4 10.35 -8.38 -13.47
N ASP A 5 10.59 -7.67 -14.57
CA ASP A 5 11.43 -6.48 -14.61
C ASP A 5 10.49 -5.26 -14.57
N LEU A 6 10.60 -4.44 -13.51
CA LEU A 6 9.66 -3.33 -13.30
C LEU A 6 9.71 -2.31 -14.45
N HIS A 7 10.86 -2.07 -15.04
CA HIS A 7 10.99 -1.11 -16.15
C HIS A 7 10.01 -1.38 -17.31
N HIS A 8 9.68 -2.66 -17.55
CA HIS A 8 8.73 -3.02 -18.61
C HIS A 8 7.28 -2.62 -18.31
N PHE A 9 7.00 -2.17 -17.09
CA PHE A 9 5.66 -1.85 -16.61
C PHE A 9 5.46 -0.37 -16.26
N LEU A 10 6.53 0.45 -16.30
CA LEU A 10 6.46 1.86 -15.94
C LEU A 10 5.85 2.73 -17.04
N ASP A 11 6.21 2.47 -18.30
CA ASP A 11 5.81 3.29 -19.47
C ASP A 11 4.84 2.52 -20.37
N LEU A 12 3.74 2.07 -19.80
CA LEU A 12 2.74 1.33 -20.57
C LEU A 12 1.88 2.27 -21.42
N PRO A 13 1.61 1.94 -22.69
CA PRO A 13 0.72 2.72 -23.55
C PRO A 13 -0.70 2.83 -22.95
N ASP A 14 -1.39 3.93 -23.25
CA ASP A 14 -2.75 4.17 -22.75
C ASP A 14 -3.77 3.13 -23.22
N ASP A 15 -3.54 2.51 -24.37
CA ASP A 15 -4.40 1.50 -24.98
C ASP A 15 -4.09 0.06 -24.57
N ILE A 16 -3.16 -0.13 -23.60
CA ILE A 16 -2.79 -1.49 -23.16
C ILE A 16 -4.00 -2.26 -22.61
N PRO A 17 -4.12 -3.57 -22.89
CA PRO A 17 -5.21 -4.39 -22.37
C PRO A 17 -5.34 -4.34 -20.85
N GLY A 18 -6.55 -4.23 -20.33
CA GLY A 18 -6.84 -4.12 -18.90
C GLY A 18 -6.16 -5.18 -17.99
N PRO A 19 -5.98 -6.45 -18.41
CA PRO A 19 -5.21 -7.42 -17.63
C PRO A 19 -3.75 -7.04 -17.41
N ALA A 20 -3.07 -6.49 -18.43
CA ALA A 20 -1.68 -6.07 -18.32
C ALA A 20 -1.54 -4.83 -17.44
N ARG A 21 -2.45 -3.84 -17.58
CA ARG A 21 -2.49 -2.68 -16.71
C ARG A 21 -2.68 -3.09 -15.23
N ARG A 22 -3.64 -3.97 -14.93
CA ARG A 22 -3.82 -4.48 -13.56
C ARG A 22 -2.64 -5.27 -13.02
N LEU A 23 -1.87 -5.93 -13.89
CA LEU A 23 -0.61 -6.56 -13.46
C LEU A 23 0.42 -5.50 -13.10
N ALA A 24 0.62 -4.48 -13.92
CA ALA A 24 1.52 -3.36 -13.65
C ALA A 24 1.18 -2.68 -12.33
N GLU A 25 -0.07 -2.27 -12.14
CA GLU A 25 -0.57 -1.67 -10.89
C GLU A 25 -0.28 -2.54 -9.66
N HIS A 26 -0.46 -3.86 -9.80
CA HIS A 26 -0.17 -4.79 -8.72
C HIS A 26 1.33 -4.89 -8.41
N LEU A 27 2.20 -4.95 -9.44
CA LEU A 27 3.65 -4.97 -9.25
C LEU A 27 4.15 -3.67 -8.61
N SER A 28 3.66 -2.51 -9.08
CA SER A 28 3.93 -1.21 -8.48
C SER A 28 3.53 -1.17 -7.00
N SER A 29 2.34 -1.67 -6.67
CA SER A 29 1.88 -1.73 -5.28
C SER A 29 2.77 -2.63 -4.40
N ILE A 30 3.26 -3.76 -4.94
CA ILE A 30 4.21 -4.63 -4.23
C ILE A 30 5.54 -3.91 -3.98
N VAL A 31 6.06 -3.19 -4.97
CA VAL A 31 7.31 -2.42 -4.82
C VAL A 31 7.14 -1.33 -3.76
N ARG A 32 6.05 -0.56 -3.80
CA ARG A 32 5.75 0.45 -2.79
C ARG A 32 5.67 -0.15 -1.39
N ALA A 33 4.95 -1.26 -1.21
CA ALA A 33 4.89 -1.94 0.07
C ALA A 33 6.30 -2.37 0.54
N ALA A 34 7.05 -3.09 -0.28
CA ALA A 34 8.38 -3.59 0.09
C ALA A 34 9.40 -2.48 0.38
N THR A 35 9.23 -1.31 -0.25
CA THR A 35 10.13 -0.16 -0.08
C THR A 35 9.66 0.83 0.98
N GLY A 36 8.37 0.87 1.31
CA GLY A 36 7.81 1.62 2.43
C GLY A 36 8.11 0.98 3.79
N GLY A 37 8.25 -0.36 3.83
CA GLY A 37 8.57 -1.10 5.05
C GLY A 37 10.07 -1.39 5.23
N ASP A 38 10.38 -2.16 6.28
CA ASP A 38 11.74 -2.52 6.66
C ASP A 38 12.40 -3.46 5.65
N ALA A 39 13.75 -3.39 5.57
CA ALA A 39 14.54 -4.31 4.76
C ALA A 39 14.98 -5.55 5.55
N GLY A 40 15.39 -6.59 4.84
CA GLY A 40 16.03 -7.79 5.39
C GLY A 40 15.07 -8.79 6.02
N THR A 41 13.83 -8.41 6.30
CA THR A 41 12.82 -9.29 6.93
C THR A 41 11.56 -9.35 6.07
N ALA A 42 11.02 -10.55 5.88
CA ALA A 42 9.72 -10.73 5.25
C ALA A 42 8.60 -10.26 6.19
N TRP A 43 7.63 -9.54 5.65
CA TRP A 43 6.49 -9.08 6.42
C TRP A 43 5.20 -9.12 5.59
N MET A 44 4.06 -9.27 6.28
CA MET A 44 2.75 -9.33 5.66
C MET A 44 2.19 -7.92 5.48
N SER A 45 2.12 -7.48 4.22
CA SER A 45 1.50 -6.21 3.88
C SER A 45 -0.03 -6.31 3.88
N ALA A 46 -0.72 -5.17 3.94
CA ALA A 46 -2.17 -5.13 3.78
C ALA A 46 -2.64 -5.29 2.32
N LEU A 47 -1.74 -5.52 1.35
CA LEU A 47 -2.11 -5.70 -0.05
C LEU A 47 -2.86 -7.02 -0.25
N PRO A 48 -4.05 -7.00 -0.86
CA PRO A 48 -4.79 -8.23 -1.14
C PRO A 48 -4.16 -9.00 -2.31
N CYS A 49 -4.31 -10.32 -2.29
CA CYS A 49 -3.95 -11.16 -3.43
C CYS A 49 -4.89 -10.91 -4.60
N ARG A 50 -4.33 -10.79 -5.81
CA ARG A 50 -5.09 -10.59 -7.06
C ARG A 50 -5.66 -11.87 -7.66
N ARG A 51 -5.24 -13.05 -7.18
CA ARG A 51 -5.64 -14.34 -7.74
C ARG A 51 -7.10 -14.68 -7.41
N ARG A 52 -7.70 -15.45 -8.30
CA ARG A 52 -9.08 -15.90 -8.16
C ARG A 52 -9.18 -17.42 -8.37
N PRO A 53 -8.59 -18.24 -7.49
CA PRO A 53 -8.68 -19.69 -7.60
C PRO A 53 -10.15 -20.12 -7.54
N GLY A 54 -10.59 -20.95 -8.48
CA GLY A 54 -11.98 -21.40 -8.57
C GLY A 54 -12.99 -20.27 -8.75
N ASN A 55 -12.63 -19.18 -9.43
CA ASN A 55 -13.42 -17.96 -9.65
C ASN A 55 -13.81 -17.16 -8.39
N ARG A 56 -13.22 -17.48 -7.24
CA ARG A 56 -13.39 -16.72 -5.99
C ARG A 56 -12.12 -15.90 -5.69
N SER A 57 -12.29 -14.69 -5.17
CA SER A 57 -11.14 -13.89 -4.74
C SER A 57 -10.35 -14.63 -3.68
N CYS A 58 -9.03 -14.69 -3.84
CA CYS A 58 -8.16 -15.24 -2.80
C CYS A 58 -8.21 -14.31 -1.56
N PRO A 59 -8.41 -14.84 -0.36
CA PRO A 59 -8.43 -14.03 0.87
C PRO A 59 -7.03 -13.66 1.36
N GLY A 60 -5.97 -14.19 0.73
CA GLY A 60 -4.58 -14.00 1.16
C GLY A 60 -4.08 -12.57 0.97
N ARG A 61 -3.03 -12.26 1.73
CA ARG A 61 -2.28 -11.01 1.68
C ARG A 61 -0.92 -11.24 1.06
N MET A 62 -0.31 -10.18 0.55
CA MET A 62 1.04 -10.24 -0.02
C MET A 62 2.06 -10.15 1.11
N VAL A 63 2.83 -11.22 1.29
CA VAL A 63 4.07 -11.21 2.06
C VAL A 63 5.16 -10.69 1.15
N VAL A 64 5.88 -9.68 1.60
CA VAL A 64 6.94 -9.03 0.82
C VAL A 64 8.26 -9.09 1.55
N LEU A 65 9.35 -9.25 0.80
CA LEU A 65 10.72 -9.23 1.30
C LEU A 65 11.57 -8.39 0.37
N ARG A 66 12.17 -7.34 0.90
CA ARG A 66 13.25 -6.59 0.26
C ARG A 66 14.56 -6.96 0.93
N PRO A 67 15.43 -7.77 0.26
CA PRO A 67 16.72 -8.17 0.84
C PRO A 67 17.65 -6.98 1.10
N GLU A 68 18.61 -7.19 1.99
CA GLU A 68 19.69 -6.25 2.21
C GLU A 68 21.04 -6.98 2.09
N PRO A 69 21.94 -6.58 1.17
CA PRO A 69 21.79 -5.44 0.24
C PRO A 69 20.64 -5.64 -0.75
N ALA A 70 20.05 -4.52 -1.16
CA ALA A 70 18.91 -4.51 -2.06
C ALA A 70 19.24 -5.15 -3.42
N SER A 71 18.48 -6.17 -3.79
CA SER A 71 18.59 -6.86 -5.08
C SER A 71 17.22 -6.96 -5.74
N VAL A 72 16.60 -8.12 -5.70
CA VAL A 72 15.22 -8.31 -6.17
C VAL A 72 14.26 -8.27 -4.98
N ILE A 73 13.05 -7.75 -5.20
CA ILE A 73 11.96 -7.89 -4.22
C ILE A 73 11.32 -9.26 -4.42
N HIS A 74 11.18 -10.02 -3.33
CA HIS A 74 10.43 -11.27 -3.30
C HIS A 74 9.03 -11.01 -2.75
N TRP A 75 8.06 -11.70 -3.29
CA TRP A 75 6.69 -11.65 -2.81
C TRP A 75 5.99 -13.00 -2.93
N GLU A 76 5.08 -13.25 -2.00
CA GLU A 76 4.28 -14.47 -1.97
C GLU A 76 2.89 -14.17 -1.38
N CYS A 77 1.87 -14.86 -1.85
CA CYS A 77 0.55 -14.81 -1.21
C CYS A 77 0.48 -15.76 -0.02
N SER A 78 0.07 -15.27 1.14
CA SER A 78 -0.07 -16.04 2.39
C SER A 78 -1.04 -17.23 2.32
N THR A 79 -1.90 -17.31 1.28
CA THR A 79 -2.94 -18.34 1.18
C THR A 79 -2.80 -19.23 -0.05
N CYS A 80 -2.65 -18.65 -1.25
CA CYS A 80 -2.61 -19.45 -2.49
C CYS A 80 -1.19 -19.66 -3.02
N HIS A 81 -0.18 -19.15 -2.33
CA HIS A 81 1.24 -19.27 -2.67
C HIS A 81 1.59 -18.78 -4.08
N ASP A 82 0.77 -17.87 -4.66
CA ASP A 82 1.18 -17.14 -5.86
C ASP A 82 2.37 -16.28 -5.49
N GLU A 83 3.49 -16.48 -6.19
CA GLU A 83 4.80 -15.94 -5.80
C GLU A 83 5.55 -15.35 -6.98
N GLY A 84 6.51 -14.49 -6.68
CA GLY A 84 7.41 -13.98 -7.69
C GLY A 84 8.53 -13.12 -7.17
N VAL A 85 9.29 -12.60 -8.15
CA VAL A 85 10.38 -11.65 -7.92
C VAL A 85 10.24 -10.46 -8.85
N ILE A 86 10.64 -9.28 -8.37
CA ILE A 86 10.66 -8.04 -9.13
C ILE A 86 12.08 -7.49 -9.10
N SER A 87 12.66 -7.30 -10.29
CA SER A 87 13.97 -6.67 -10.50
C SER A 87 13.82 -5.24 -11.02
N ASN A 88 14.94 -4.49 -11.05
CA ASN A 88 15.04 -3.14 -11.63
C ASN A 88 14.00 -2.15 -11.06
N TRP A 89 13.64 -2.32 -9.80
CA TRP A 89 12.68 -1.48 -9.09
C TRP A 89 13.33 -0.24 -8.46
N GLY A 90 14.65 -0.29 -8.18
CA GLY A 90 15.40 0.84 -7.61
C GLY A 90 15.33 2.05 -8.53
N ASP A 91 15.21 3.23 -7.93
CA ASP A 91 15.09 4.51 -8.64
C ASP A 91 13.80 4.71 -9.46
N SER A 92 12.88 3.74 -9.41
CA SER A 92 11.57 3.89 -10.01
C SER A 92 10.67 4.86 -9.23
N PRO A 93 9.59 5.39 -9.83
CA PRO A 93 8.59 6.18 -9.11
C PRO A 93 7.96 5.46 -7.91
N ASP A 94 7.99 4.12 -7.93
CA ASP A 94 7.43 3.27 -6.88
C ASP A 94 8.43 2.98 -5.74
N ASP A 95 9.70 3.42 -5.85
CA ASP A 95 10.72 3.24 -4.80
C ASP A 95 10.56 4.29 -3.69
N LEU A 96 9.90 3.91 -2.60
CA LEU A 96 9.63 4.79 -1.47
C LEU A 96 10.83 4.99 -0.51
N ARG A 97 11.94 4.28 -0.68
CA ARG A 97 13.11 4.40 0.20
C ARG A 97 13.75 5.79 0.20
N ARG A 98 13.64 6.51 -0.93
CA ARG A 98 14.22 7.85 -1.09
C ARG A 98 13.42 8.95 -0.40
N ARG A 99 12.24 8.62 0.06
CA ARG A 99 11.35 9.55 0.73
C ARG A 99 11.81 9.71 2.17
N LYS A 100 11.92 10.95 2.64
CA LYS A 100 12.43 11.24 3.98
C LYS A 100 11.67 10.43 5.04
N LEU A 101 12.43 9.80 5.93
CA LEU A 101 11.89 9.30 7.18
C LEU A 101 11.51 10.54 8.00
N THR A 102 10.26 10.67 8.38
CA THR A 102 9.83 11.70 9.30
C THR A 102 10.52 11.51 10.65
N VAL A 103 10.85 12.60 11.29
CA VAL A 103 11.62 12.64 12.53
C VAL A 103 10.88 11.89 13.63
N ALA A 104 11.65 11.23 14.51
CA ALA A 104 11.18 10.44 15.64
C ALA A 104 10.10 11.17 16.46
N GLY A 105 8.86 10.75 16.29
CA GLY A 105 7.74 11.01 17.18
C GLY A 105 7.26 9.69 17.81
N ALA A 106 6.40 9.76 18.81
CA ALA A 106 5.70 8.59 19.27
C ALA A 106 4.89 7.99 18.11
N LEU A 107 4.96 6.67 17.93
CA LEU A 107 4.23 5.96 16.90
C LEU A 107 2.89 5.49 17.47
N ASN A 108 1.82 5.84 16.78
CA ASN A 108 0.48 5.34 17.06
C ASN A 108 0.18 4.14 16.16
N GLU A 109 -0.37 3.08 16.74
CA GLU A 109 -0.90 1.95 15.99
C GLU A 109 -2.42 2.10 15.85
N ILE A 110 -2.90 2.08 14.62
CA ILE A 110 -4.30 2.31 14.29
C ILE A 110 -4.84 1.07 13.58
N ASP A 111 -5.87 0.47 14.16
CA ASP A 111 -6.58 -0.64 13.54
C ASP A 111 -7.48 -0.15 12.40
N LEU A 112 -7.24 -0.67 11.22
CA LEU A 112 -8.01 -0.35 10.03
C LEU A 112 -8.84 -1.54 9.58
N THR A 113 -9.96 -1.25 8.91
CA THR A 113 -10.65 -2.25 8.10
C THR A 113 -10.01 -2.35 6.72
N ASP A 114 -10.22 -3.48 6.02
CA ASP A 114 -9.81 -3.65 4.62
C ASP A 114 -10.30 -2.53 3.71
N ALA A 115 -11.54 -2.09 3.92
CA ALA A 115 -12.15 -1.03 3.13
C ALA A 115 -11.42 0.30 3.32
N VAL A 116 -11.06 0.64 4.57
CA VAL A 116 -10.30 1.84 4.90
C VAL A 116 -8.89 1.77 4.34
N ALA A 117 -8.15 0.69 4.59
CA ALA A 117 -6.81 0.51 4.06
C ALA A 117 -6.77 0.56 2.52
N SER A 118 -7.80 0.02 1.85
CA SER A 118 -7.94 0.15 0.40
C SER A 118 -8.25 1.59 -0.02
N ALA A 119 -9.13 2.30 0.71
CA ALA A 119 -9.45 3.68 0.39
C ALA A 119 -8.23 4.59 0.49
N LEU A 120 -7.39 4.40 1.51
CA LEU A 120 -6.14 5.14 1.68
C LEU A 120 -5.16 4.91 0.51
N ARG A 121 -5.00 3.66 0.05
CA ARG A 121 -4.14 3.36 -1.11
C ARG A 121 -4.68 3.92 -2.43
N ASP A 122 -5.99 4.11 -2.52
CA ASP A 122 -6.67 4.66 -3.71
C ASP A 122 -6.69 6.21 -3.72
N LEU A 123 -6.10 6.89 -2.71
CA LEU A 123 -5.99 8.35 -2.69
C LEU A 123 -5.13 8.84 -3.86
N ARG A 124 -5.58 9.91 -4.50
CA ARG A 124 -4.91 10.54 -5.66
C ARG A 124 -3.97 11.66 -5.27
N LEU A 125 -4.19 12.24 -4.10
CA LEU A 125 -3.47 13.42 -3.62
C LEU A 125 -2.41 13.07 -2.57
N LEU A 126 -2.01 11.79 -2.46
CA LEU A 126 -0.95 11.40 -1.55
C LEU A 126 0.35 12.14 -1.89
N ASP A 127 0.87 12.85 -0.91
CA ASP A 127 2.25 13.33 -0.97
C ASP A 127 3.23 12.19 -0.66
N THR A 128 4.49 12.52 -0.78
CA THR A 128 5.60 11.57 -0.70
C THR A 128 5.69 10.85 0.64
N ASP A 129 5.43 11.54 1.75
CA ASP A 129 5.57 10.98 3.10
C ASP A 129 4.33 10.17 3.48
N SER A 130 3.14 10.69 3.19
CA SER A 130 1.86 9.98 3.40
C SER A 130 1.75 8.70 2.58
N GLU A 131 2.30 8.68 1.36
CA GLU A 131 2.33 7.47 0.53
C GLU A 131 3.13 6.35 1.20
N ARG A 132 4.25 6.67 1.84
CA ARG A 132 5.05 5.70 2.59
C ARG A 132 4.27 5.13 3.77
N VAL A 133 3.61 5.98 4.56
CA VAL A 133 2.77 5.56 5.69
C VAL A 133 1.67 4.61 5.23
N VAL A 134 0.97 4.95 4.15
CA VAL A 134 -0.12 4.14 3.60
C VAL A 134 0.36 2.79 3.05
N PHE A 135 1.50 2.73 2.39
CA PHE A 135 2.03 1.48 1.84
C PHE A 135 2.80 0.63 2.85
N ALA A 136 3.22 1.20 4.00
CA ALA A 136 3.78 0.46 5.13
C ALA A 136 2.71 -0.20 6.03
N VAL A 137 1.41 -0.04 5.73
CA VAL A 137 0.31 -0.70 6.47
C VAL A 137 0.48 -2.21 6.44
N ARG A 138 0.48 -2.81 7.64
CA ARG A 138 0.74 -4.25 7.85
C ARG A 138 -0.55 -5.02 8.12
N ALA A 139 -0.52 -6.31 7.81
CA ALA A 139 -1.50 -7.26 8.31
C ALA A 139 -0.88 -8.05 9.46
N ASP A 140 -1.54 -8.05 10.61
CA ASP A 140 -1.17 -8.79 11.82
C ASP A 140 -2.34 -9.72 12.20
N GLY A 141 -2.28 -10.96 11.75
CA GLY A 141 -3.40 -11.89 11.82
C GLY A 141 -4.61 -11.37 11.02
N GLU A 142 -5.74 -11.14 11.70
CA GLU A 142 -6.95 -10.55 11.10
C GLU A 142 -6.94 -9.02 11.15
N ARG A 143 -6.01 -8.41 11.89
CA ARG A 143 -5.88 -6.95 12.02
C ARG A 143 -5.12 -6.37 10.84
N ILE A 144 -5.49 -5.17 10.46
CA ILE A 144 -4.73 -4.33 9.53
C ILE A 144 -4.29 -3.10 10.32
N VAL A 145 -2.99 -2.92 10.47
CA VAL A 145 -2.41 -1.90 11.34
C VAL A 145 -1.67 -0.87 10.51
N LEU A 146 -2.07 0.38 10.65
CA LEU A 146 -1.33 1.54 10.19
C LEU A 146 -0.52 2.08 11.37
N THR A 147 0.76 2.37 11.13
CA THR A 147 1.64 2.98 12.13
C THR A 147 2.05 4.36 11.64
N ALA A 148 1.77 5.39 12.44
CA ALA A 148 2.05 6.78 12.08
C ALA A 148 2.38 7.62 13.34
N THR A 149 3.15 8.69 13.17
CA THR A 149 3.26 9.75 14.17
C THR A 149 2.00 10.64 14.15
N ASP A 150 1.81 11.47 15.19
CA ASP A 150 0.68 12.41 15.22
C ASP A 150 0.71 13.37 14.01
N ASP A 151 1.88 13.88 13.64
CA ASP A 151 2.03 14.78 12.49
C ASP A 151 1.67 14.08 11.15
N GLU A 152 2.12 12.82 10.97
CA GLU A 152 1.79 12.01 9.79
C GLU A 152 0.29 11.70 9.73
N LEU A 153 -0.31 11.46 10.88
CA LEU A 153 -1.75 11.18 10.98
C LEU A 153 -2.58 12.42 10.65
N ASP A 154 -2.22 13.60 11.20
CA ASP A 154 -2.85 14.87 10.88
C ASP A 154 -2.78 15.19 9.39
N GLN A 155 -1.61 14.99 8.78
CA GLN A 155 -1.42 15.19 7.36
C GLN A 155 -2.29 14.25 6.53
N LEU A 156 -2.34 12.97 6.90
CA LEU A 156 -3.15 11.97 6.20
C LEU A 156 -4.66 12.28 6.33
N ILE A 157 -5.13 12.69 7.50
CA ILE A 157 -6.52 13.16 7.72
C ILE A 157 -6.84 14.33 6.80
N GLY A 158 -5.92 15.32 6.70
CA GLY A 158 -6.08 16.47 5.81
C GLY A 158 -6.21 16.08 4.34
N LEU A 159 -5.40 15.13 3.88
CA LEU A 159 -5.46 14.63 2.49
C LEU A 159 -6.77 13.88 2.20
N VAL A 160 -7.21 13.02 3.12
CA VAL A 160 -8.50 12.32 2.99
C VAL A 160 -9.65 13.30 2.93
N ALA A 161 -9.68 14.30 3.83
CA ALA A 161 -10.70 15.35 3.86
C ALA A 161 -10.71 16.17 2.56
N ALA A 162 -9.55 16.58 2.07
CA ALA A 162 -9.44 17.34 0.82
C ALA A 162 -10.00 16.55 -0.36
N GLU A 163 -9.67 15.26 -0.46
CA GLU A 163 -10.16 14.41 -1.54
C GLU A 163 -11.64 14.11 -1.40
N ALA A 164 -12.16 13.87 -0.19
CA ALA A 164 -13.57 13.64 0.08
C ALA A 164 -14.42 14.86 -0.31
N ASN A 165 -13.97 16.08 0.00
CA ASN A 165 -14.67 17.32 -0.32
C ASN A 165 -14.81 17.58 -1.83
N HIS A 166 -13.96 17.00 -2.66
CA HIS A 166 -13.97 17.15 -4.11
C HIS A 166 -14.46 15.91 -4.86
N GLU A 167 -14.80 14.83 -4.14
CA GLU A 167 -15.22 13.58 -4.77
C GLU A 167 -16.67 13.66 -5.27
N THR A 168 -16.86 13.35 -6.54
CA THR A 168 -18.17 13.33 -7.19
C THR A 168 -18.73 11.92 -7.40
N ASN A 169 -17.87 10.90 -7.23
CA ASN A 169 -18.26 9.51 -7.39
C ASN A 169 -19.00 9.00 -6.15
N ARG A 170 -20.30 8.78 -6.27
CA ARG A 170 -21.17 8.29 -5.18
C ARG A 170 -20.76 6.96 -4.55
N ARG A 171 -19.93 6.15 -5.24
CA ARG A 171 -19.42 4.88 -4.68
C ARG A 171 -18.11 5.08 -3.91
N ARG A 172 -17.35 6.10 -4.26
CA ARG A 172 -16.05 6.39 -3.64
C ARG A 172 -16.24 7.26 -2.39
N GLN A 173 -17.16 8.20 -2.42
CA GLN A 173 -17.45 9.12 -1.30
C GLN A 173 -17.59 8.41 0.06
N PRO A 174 -18.46 7.40 0.24
CA PRO A 174 -18.64 6.74 1.55
C PRO A 174 -17.37 6.03 2.05
N ARG A 175 -16.48 5.63 1.14
CA ARG A 175 -15.20 4.99 1.51
C ARG A 175 -14.21 6.02 2.04
N LEU A 176 -14.18 7.21 1.47
CA LEU A 176 -13.37 8.34 1.95
C LEU A 176 -13.90 8.85 3.29
N ASP A 177 -15.21 8.98 3.43
CA ASP A 177 -15.84 9.38 4.70
C ASP A 177 -15.50 8.39 5.81
N ALA A 178 -15.61 7.08 5.54
CA ALA A 178 -15.23 6.04 6.51
C ALA A 178 -13.72 6.08 6.86
N ALA A 179 -12.86 6.41 5.91
CA ALA A 179 -11.43 6.56 6.17
C ALA A 179 -11.16 7.80 7.04
N PHE A 180 -11.80 8.92 6.75
CA PHE A 180 -11.71 10.13 7.57
C PHE A 180 -12.14 9.88 9.01
N ASP A 181 -13.31 9.25 9.20
CA ASP A 181 -13.85 8.96 10.54
C ASP A 181 -12.90 8.03 11.34
N ALA A 182 -12.38 6.96 10.70
CA ALA A 182 -11.49 6.03 11.36
C ALA A 182 -10.18 6.70 11.83
N LEU A 183 -9.56 7.51 10.98
CA LEU A 183 -8.32 8.22 11.31
C LEU A 183 -8.56 9.30 12.39
N SER A 184 -9.67 10.05 12.27
CA SER A 184 -10.01 11.11 13.23
C SER A 184 -10.31 10.56 14.64
N VAL A 185 -10.99 9.42 14.72
CA VAL A 185 -11.24 8.73 16.01
C VAL A 185 -9.94 8.26 16.64
N ALA A 186 -9.05 7.69 15.85
CA ALA A 186 -7.75 7.22 16.34
C ALA A 186 -6.87 8.38 16.84
N HIS A 187 -6.82 9.49 16.08
CA HIS A 187 -6.08 10.69 16.47
C HIS A 187 -6.60 11.26 17.79
N ALA A 188 -7.91 11.36 17.96
CA ALA A 188 -8.52 11.86 19.20
C ALA A 188 -8.29 10.94 20.41
N ALA A 189 -8.01 9.66 20.22
CA ALA A 189 -7.73 8.71 21.28
C ALA A 189 -6.26 8.67 21.71
N GLY A 190 -5.34 9.15 20.87
CA GLY A 190 -3.89 9.16 21.11
C GLY A 190 -3.37 10.44 21.77
N GLY A 191 -4.12 11.54 21.73
CA GLY A 191 -3.81 12.83 22.37
C GLY A 191 -4.41 12.92 23.76
#